data_51a9516f983acbf073ac85edd2b6a85f
#
_entry.id   51a9516f983acbf073ac85edd2b6a85f
#
_cell.length_a   1.000
_cell.length_b   1.000
_cell.length_c   1.000
_cell.angle_alpha   90.00
_cell.angle_beta   90.00
_cell.angle_gamma   90.00
#
_symmetry.space_group_name_H-M   'P 1'
#
loop_
_entity.id
_entity.type
_entity.pdbx_description
1 polymer ?
#
loop_
_entity_poly.entity_id
_entity_poly.type
_entity_poly.pdbx_seq_one_letter_code
_entity_poly.pdbx_strand_id
1 'polypeptide(L)'
;MRRSSRSVCSNIGEAWRKRRYPSHFVSKLSDSEGEAEETRIWLEFALSCKYIDEARFNDLDSKYDLIIGQLVRMITEPEKWTIR
;
A
#
# COMPACT_ATOMS: atom_id res chain seq x y z
N MET A 1 -13.05 2.04 -2.90
CA MET A 1 -11.76 2.72 -3.15
C MET A 1 -11.29 3.56 -1.99
N ARG A 2 -12.13 4.45 -1.49
CA ARG A 2 -11.79 5.32 -0.35
C ARG A 2 -11.38 4.53 0.89
N ARG A 3 -12.08 3.44 1.18
CA ARG A 3 -11.82 2.58 2.32
C ARG A 3 -10.47 1.88 2.22
N SER A 4 -10.16 1.30 1.04
CA SER A 4 -8.89 0.60 0.84
C SER A 4 -7.70 1.54 0.90
N SER A 5 -7.80 2.76 0.35
CA SER A 5 -6.71 3.72 0.42
C SER A 5 -6.46 4.22 1.85
N ARG A 6 -7.50 4.35 2.66
CA ARG A 6 -7.35 4.66 4.09
C ARG A 6 -6.66 3.51 4.83
N SER A 7 -7.00 2.27 4.48
CA SER A 7 -6.40 1.09 5.10
C SER A 7 -4.91 1.00 4.80
N VAL A 8 -4.46 1.41 3.60
CA VAL A 8 -3.03 1.47 3.29
C VAL A 8 -2.30 2.35 4.30
N CYS A 9 -2.77 3.59 4.49
CA CYS A 9 -2.14 4.53 5.41
C CYS A 9 -2.22 4.05 6.87
N SER A 10 -3.38 3.52 7.26
CA SER A 10 -3.61 3.02 8.61
C SER A 10 -2.66 1.86 8.94
N ASN A 11 -2.51 0.91 8.01
CA ASN A 11 -1.63 -0.24 8.20
C ASN A 11 -0.15 0.16 8.22
N ILE A 12 0.24 1.14 7.42
CA ILE A 12 1.61 1.67 7.47
C ILE A 12 1.88 2.31 8.83
N GLY A 13 0.94 3.10 9.34
CA GLY A 13 1.06 3.72 10.67
C GLY A 13 1.17 2.68 11.78
N GLU A 14 0.35 1.63 11.71
CA GLU A 14 0.42 0.50 12.66
C GLU A 14 1.77 -0.20 12.57
N ALA A 15 2.27 -0.46 11.35
CA ALA A 15 3.57 -1.08 11.17
C ALA A 15 4.67 -0.24 11.82
N TRP A 16 4.63 1.07 11.63
CA TRP A 16 5.62 1.98 12.20
C TRP A 16 5.63 1.92 13.71
N ARG A 17 4.45 1.88 14.33
CA ARG A 17 4.33 1.74 15.79
C ARG A 17 4.80 0.37 16.29
N LYS A 18 4.72 -0.66 15.45
CA LYS A 18 5.10 -2.05 15.76
C LYS A 18 6.49 -2.43 15.29
N ARG A 19 7.33 -1.46 14.91
CA ARG A 19 8.66 -1.80 14.36
C ARG A 19 9.63 -2.42 15.37
N ARG A 20 9.29 -2.42 16.68
CA ARG A 20 10.04 -3.20 17.69
C ARG A 20 9.75 -4.69 17.63
N TYR A 21 8.69 -5.08 16.93
CA TYR A 21 8.23 -6.44 16.81
C TYR A 21 8.24 -6.83 15.34
N PRO A 22 9.36 -7.39 14.82
CA PRO A 22 9.53 -7.62 13.38
C PRO A 22 8.38 -8.36 12.70
N SER A 23 7.83 -9.41 13.36
CA SER A 23 6.71 -10.14 12.77
C SER A 23 5.44 -9.30 12.64
N HIS A 24 5.16 -8.45 13.61
CA HIS A 24 4.01 -7.53 13.56
C HIS A 24 4.22 -6.44 12.51
N PHE A 25 5.45 -5.93 12.42
CA PHE A 25 5.83 -4.95 11.43
C PHE A 25 5.59 -5.47 10.01
N VAL A 26 6.12 -6.66 9.71
CA VAL A 26 5.95 -7.31 8.40
C VAL A 26 4.48 -7.62 8.13
N SER A 27 3.75 -8.14 9.13
CA SER A 27 2.34 -8.45 8.98
C SER A 27 1.52 -7.22 8.59
N LYS A 28 1.75 -6.09 9.25
CA LYS A 28 1.02 -4.85 8.95
C LYS A 28 1.41 -4.27 7.60
N LEU A 29 2.66 -4.39 7.19
CA LEU A 29 3.08 -3.97 5.85
C LEU A 29 2.47 -4.86 4.77
N SER A 30 2.36 -6.17 5.02
CA SER A 30 1.68 -7.08 4.09
C SER A 30 0.22 -6.73 3.94
N ASP A 31 -0.47 -6.37 5.03
CA ASP A 31 -1.85 -5.90 4.98
C ASP A 31 -1.97 -4.64 4.13
N SER A 32 -1.02 -3.71 4.30
CA SER A 32 -0.99 -2.47 3.52
C SER A 32 -0.78 -2.75 2.04
N GLU A 33 0.12 -3.68 1.70
CA GLU A 33 0.36 -4.08 0.31
C GLU A 33 -0.92 -4.64 -0.32
N GLY A 34 -1.62 -5.52 0.39
CA GLY A 34 -2.89 -6.10 -0.09
C GLY A 34 -3.94 -5.03 -0.35
N GLU A 35 -4.06 -4.06 0.55
CA GLU A 35 -5.00 -2.96 0.38
C GLU A 35 -4.60 -2.04 -0.77
N ALA A 36 -3.31 -1.83 -0.99
CA ALA A 36 -2.83 -1.04 -2.12
C ALA A 36 -3.14 -1.72 -3.45
N GLU A 37 -2.99 -3.05 -3.53
CA GLU A 37 -3.36 -3.82 -4.71
C GLU A 37 -4.87 -3.74 -4.97
N GLU A 38 -5.68 -3.84 -3.92
CA GLU A 38 -7.12 -3.69 -4.01
C GLU A 38 -7.50 -2.32 -4.55
N THR A 39 -6.81 -1.27 -4.11
CA THR A 39 -7.05 0.09 -4.60
C THR A 39 -6.76 0.19 -6.09
N ARG A 40 -5.70 -0.47 -6.58
CA ARG A 40 -5.39 -0.50 -8.02
C ARG A 40 -6.51 -1.16 -8.81
N ILE A 41 -7.10 -2.22 -8.29
CA ILE A 41 -8.24 -2.89 -8.92
C ILE A 41 -9.44 -1.93 -9.04
N TRP A 42 -9.73 -1.18 -7.96
CA TRP A 42 -10.79 -0.19 -7.97
C TRP A 42 -10.52 0.94 -8.97
N LEU A 43 -9.26 1.32 -9.17
CA LEU A 43 -8.88 2.32 -10.18
C LEU A 43 -9.19 1.79 -11.59
N GLU A 44 -8.93 0.51 -11.87
CA GLU A 44 -9.26 -0.10 -13.14
C GLU A 44 -10.76 -0.09 -13.38
N PHE A 45 -11.56 -0.39 -12.37
CA PHE A 45 -13.02 -0.29 -12.47
C PHE A 45 -13.47 1.13 -12.75
N ALA A 46 -12.87 2.11 -12.06
CA ALA A 46 -13.22 3.51 -12.26
C ALA A 46 -12.92 3.96 -13.68
N LEU A 47 -11.81 3.51 -14.25
CA LEU A 47 -11.47 3.79 -15.64
C LEU A 47 -12.47 3.15 -16.60
N SER A 48 -12.80 1.85 -16.39
CA SER A 48 -13.76 1.12 -17.22
C SER A 48 -15.14 1.76 -17.20
N CYS A 49 -15.56 2.28 -16.07
CA CYS A 49 -16.86 2.95 -15.89
C CYS A 49 -16.80 4.43 -16.29
N LYS A 50 -15.66 4.90 -16.75
CA LYS A 50 -15.44 6.29 -17.18
C LYS A 50 -15.63 7.32 -16.06
N TYR A 51 -15.42 6.92 -14.81
CA TYR A 51 -15.42 7.85 -13.67
C TYR A 51 -14.14 8.68 -13.61
N ILE A 52 -13.05 8.14 -14.16
CA ILE A 52 -11.78 8.86 -14.28
C ILE A 52 -11.27 8.69 -15.71
N ASP A 53 -10.44 9.62 -16.17
CA ASP A 53 -9.82 9.54 -17.49
C ASP A 53 -8.51 8.74 -17.42
N GLU A 54 -7.95 8.44 -18.60
CA GLU A 54 -6.71 7.67 -18.71
C GLU A 54 -5.53 8.38 -18.07
N ALA A 55 -5.43 9.69 -18.22
CA ALA A 55 -4.33 10.46 -17.64
C ALA A 55 -4.34 10.36 -16.12
N ARG A 56 -5.52 10.49 -15.51
CA ARG A 56 -5.66 10.37 -14.07
C ARG A 56 -5.41 8.96 -13.57
N PHE A 57 -5.91 7.97 -14.31
CA PHE A 57 -5.66 6.57 -14.00
C PHE A 57 -4.15 6.29 -14.00
N ASN A 58 -3.44 6.69 -15.05
CA ASN A 58 -2.00 6.46 -15.17
C ASN A 58 -1.23 7.13 -14.05
N ASP A 59 -1.60 8.35 -13.66
CA ASP A 59 -0.96 9.07 -12.56
C ASP A 59 -1.14 8.33 -11.24
N LEU A 60 -2.37 7.96 -10.90
CA LEU A 60 -2.68 7.28 -9.64
C LEU A 60 -2.07 5.87 -9.61
N ASP A 61 -2.18 5.13 -10.70
CA ASP A 61 -1.65 3.78 -10.78
C ASP A 61 -0.13 3.77 -10.62
N SER A 62 0.57 4.73 -11.23
CA SER A 62 2.02 4.88 -11.07
C SER A 62 2.40 5.15 -9.62
N LYS A 63 1.65 5.99 -8.92
CA LYS A 63 1.90 6.29 -7.51
C LYS A 63 1.73 5.06 -6.63
N TYR A 64 0.69 4.27 -6.87
CA TYR A 64 0.48 3.01 -6.14
C TYR A 64 1.55 1.98 -6.44
N ASP A 65 2.02 1.93 -7.68
CA ASP A 65 3.11 1.04 -8.05
C ASP A 65 4.38 1.36 -7.25
N LEU A 66 4.70 2.64 -7.09
CA LEU A 66 5.84 3.07 -6.28
C LEU A 66 5.65 2.71 -4.79
N ILE A 67 4.45 2.94 -4.26
CA ILE A 67 4.13 2.61 -2.87
C ILE A 67 4.29 1.11 -2.63
N ILE A 68 3.73 0.28 -3.51
CA ILE A 68 3.82 -1.17 -3.40
C ILE A 68 5.29 -1.63 -3.47
N GLY A 69 6.07 -1.06 -4.39
CA GLY A 69 7.49 -1.36 -4.50
C GLY A 69 8.26 -1.06 -3.22
N GLN A 70 7.97 0.07 -2.59
CA GLN A 70 8.58 0.44 -1.31
C GLN A 70 8.15 -0.49 -0.18
N LEU A 71 6.86 -0.85 -0.12
CA LEU A 71 6.34 -1.78 0.88
C LEU A 71 7.00 -3.16 0.75
N VAL A 72 7.15 -3.65 -0.48
CA VAL A 72 7.82 -4.93 -0.73
C VAL A 72 9.26 -4.90 -0.23
N ARG A 73 9.99 -3.82 -0.47
CA ARG A 73 11.36 -3.68 0.04
C ARG A 73 11.42 -3.70 1.56
N MET A 74 10.49 -3.01 2.21
CA MET A 74 10.43 -3.00 3.67
C MET A 74 10.09 -4.38 4.23
N ILE A 75 9.22 -5.13 3.54
CA ILE A 75 8.84 -6.49 3.94
C ILE A 75 10.01 -7.46 3.79
N THR A 76 10.77 -7.34 2.68
CA THR A 76 11.88 -8.25 2.40
C THR A 76 13.13 -7.95 3.22
N GLU A 77 13.28 -6.72 3.69
CA GLU A 77 14.42 -6.29 4.47
C GLU A 77 13.98 -5.60 5.77
N PRO A 78 13.17 -6.28 6.61
CA PRO A 78 12.58 -5.64 7.79
C PRO A 78 13.61 -5.19 8.82
N GLU A 79 14.78 -5.83 8.87
CA GLU A 79 15.84 -5.50 9.82
C GLU A 79 16.37 -4.08 9.66
N LYS A 80 16.21 -3.50 8.49
CA LYS A 80 16.64 -2.11 8.23
C LYS A 80 15.69 -1.08 8.82
N TRP A 81 14.47 -1.50 9.14
CA TRP A 81 13.39 -0.61 9.56
C TRP A 81 12.91 -0.87 10.97
N THR A 82 13.28 -2.01 11.56
CA THR A 82 12.85 -2.36 12.91
C THR A 82 13.82 -1.81 13.96
N ILE A 83 13.29 -1.60 15.17
CA ILE A 83 14.05 -1.15 16.32
C ILE A 83 14.45 -2.36 17.14
N ARG A 84 15.72 -2.49 17.46
CA ARG A 84 16.24 -3.56 18.32
C ARG A 84 16.23 -3.15 19.80
#